data_1727d410dfe7fea4ea39acce88a4bca4
#
_entry.id   1727d410dfe7fea4ea39acce88a4bca4
#
_cell.length_a   1.000
_cell.length_b   1.000
_cell.length_c   1.000
_cell.angle_alpha   90.00
_cell.angle_beta   90.00
_cell.angle_gamma   90.00
#
_symmetry.space_group_name_H-M   'P 1'
#
loop_
_entity.id
_entity.type
_entity.pdbx_description
1 polymer ?
#
loop_
_entity_poly.entity_id
_entity_poly.type
_entity_poly.pdbx_seq_one_letter_code
_entity_poly.pdbx_strand_id
1 'polypeptide(L)'
;MGTAASYQEFETMPHLSKHASSRMGSRRISPDDVANVMSYGRTYYVRGAVIYALGRHEAEICRKDGLRSERIEGLQVVCAIQDDTVITVYRNNDFSSLKRRNNRWTP
;
A
#
# COMPACT_ATOMS: atom_id res chain seq x y z
N MET A 1 4.60 -18.70 -13.71
CA MET A 1 3.53 -19.10 -13.07
C MET A 1 2.92 -18.17 -12.11
N GLY A 2 1.95 -17.48 -12.58
CA GLY A 2 1.21 -16.55 -11.79
C GLY A 2 0.53 -17.20 -10.60
N THR A 3 0.24 -18.47 -10.73
CA THR A 3 -0.46 -19.16 -9.67
C THR A 3 0.33 -19.22 -8.37
N ALA A 4 1.61 -19.50 -8.49
CA ALA A 4 2.43 -19.60 -7.28
C ALA A 4 2.53 -18.26 -6.58
N ALA A 5 2.67 -17.19 -7.34
CA ALA A 5 2.76 -15.86 -6.74
C ALA A 5 1.45 -15.49 -6.04
N SER A 6 0.32 -15.77 -6.69
CA SER A 6 -0.97 -15.49 -6.06
C SER A 6 -1.14 -16.26 -4.77
N TYR A 7 -0.70 -17.49 -4.78
CA TYR A 7 -0.84 -18.33 -3.63
C TYR A 7 -0.04 -17.77 -2.45
N GLN A 8 1.16 -17.29 -2.73
CA GLN A 8 1.96 -16.68 -1.70
C GLN A 8 1.33 -15.41 -1.16
N GLU A 9 0.67 -14.66 -2.03
CA GLU A 9 0.02 -13.44 -1.60
C GLU A 9 -1.08 -13.72 -0.58
N PHE A 10 -1.81 -14.82 -0.75
CA PHE A 10 -2.84 -15.17 0.22
C PHE A 10 -2.24 -15.48 1.59
N GLU A 11 -1.08 -16.13 1.60
CA GLU A 11 -0.45 -16.46 2.87
C GLU A 11 0.10 -15.24 3.57
N THR A 12 0.36 -14.19 2.82
CA THR A 12 0.94 -12.97 3.40
C THR A 12 -0.03 -11.82 3.39
N MET A 13 -1.32 -12.12 3.44
CA MET A 13 -2.33 -11.06 3.52
C MET A 13 -2.09 -10.18 4.73
N PRO A 14 -2.20 -8.86 4.56
CA PRO A 14 -1.91 -7.95 5.65
C PRO A 14 -2.93 -8.04 6.77
N HIS A 15 -2.46 -7.81 7.98
CA HIS A 15 -3.33 -7.64 9.12
C HIS A 15 -3.96 -6.26 9.06
N LEU A 16 -5.26 -6.20 9.22
CA LEU A 16 -6.00 -4.94 9.12
C LEU A 16 -6.55 -4.55 10.49
N SER A 17 -6.33 -3.30 10.88
CA SER A 17 -7.00 -2.78 12.07
C SER A 17 -8.49 -2.62 11.76
N LYS A 18 -9.29 -2.44 12.81
CA LYS A 18 -10.72 -2.20 12.63
C LYS A 18 -10.95 -0.92 11.82
N HIS A 19 -10.17 0.10 12.11
CA HIS A 19 -10.29 1.36 11.38
C HIS A 19 -9.99 1.16 9.90
N ALA A 20 -8.92 0.41 9.59
CA ALA A 20 -8.56 0.16 8.21
C ALA A 20 -9.66 -0.62 7.49
N SER A 21 -10.19 -1.65 8.13
CA SER A 21 -11.26 -2.45 7.53
C SER A 21 -12.48 -1.59 7.23
N SER A 22 -12.83 -0.71 8.15
CA SER A 22 -13.98 0.17 7.98
C SER A 22 -13.77 1.13 6.80
N ARG A 23 -12.59 1.74 6.75
CA ARG A 23 -12.28 2.67 5.66
C ARG A 23 -12.27 1.97 4.31
N MET A 24 -11.69 0.77 4.28
CA MET A 24 -11.62 0.00 3.05
C MET A 24 -13.02 -0.34 2.54
N GLY A 25 -13.89 -0.77 3.45
CA GLY A 25 -15.26 -1.11 3.06
C GLY A 25 -16.01 0.07 2.48
N SER A 26 -15.92 1.23 3.13
CA SER A 26 -16.62 2.42 2.67
C SER A 26 -16.06 2.96 1.36
N ARG A 27 -14.82 2.63 1.03
CA ARG A 27 -14.16 3.13 -0.18
C ARG A 27 -13.97 2.06 -1.24
N ARG A 28 -14.51 0.89 -1.02
CA ARG A 28 -14.46 -0.25 -1.94
C ARG A 28 -13.02 -0.64 -2.27
N ILE A 29 -12.19 -0.67 -1.25
CA ILE A 29 -10.81 -1.12 -1.37
C ILE A 29 -10.75 -2.52 -0.79
N SER A 30 -10.25 -3.47 -1.58
CA SER A 30 -10.18 -4.85 -1.12
C SER A 30 -8.86 -5.14 -0.43
N PRO A 31 -8.79 -6.21 0.37
CA PRO A 31 -7.50 -6.62 0.93
C PRO A 31 -6.46 -6.92 -0.14
N ASP A 32 -6.87 -7.43 -1.29
CA ASP A 32 -5.93 -7.65 -2.40
C ASP A 32 -5.35 -6.33 -2.89
N ASP A 33 -6.19 -5.29 -2.97
CA ASP A 33 -5.71 -3.97 -3.37
C ASP A 33 -4.62 -3.50 -2.41
N VAL A 34 -4.86 -3.66 -1.11
CA VAL A 34 -3.90 -3.26 -0.09
C VAL A 34 -2.61 -4.06 -0.22
N ALA A 35 -2.72 -5.37 -0.41
CA ALA A 35 -1.55 -6.22 -0.57
C ALA A 35 -0.72 -5.79 -1.78
N ASN A 36 -1.38 -5.45 -2.87
CA ASN A 36 -0.68 -5.01 -4.06
C ASN A 36 0.02 -3.68 -3.85
N VAL A 37 -0.60 -2.75 -3.13
CA VAL A 37 0.05 -1.48 -2.82
C VAL A 37 1.28 -1.72 -1.95
N MET A 38 1.18 -2.63 -0.99
CA MET A 38 2.33 -2.92 -0.14
C MET A 38 3.45 -3.60 -0.91
N SER A 39 3.12 -4.37 -1.94
CA SER A 39 4.12 -5.06 -2.75
C SER A 39 4.79 -4.15 -3.78
N TYR A 40 4.03 -3.30 -4.42
CA TYR A 40 4.52 -2.48 -5.53
C TYR A 40 4.77 -1.04 -5.16
N GLY A 41 4.19 -0.56 -4.06
CA GLY A 41 4.26 0.84 -3.70
C GLY A 41 5.64 1.25 -3.22
N ARG A 42 5.87 2.55 -3.27
CA ARG A 42 7.07 3.12 -2.74
C ARG A 42 6.93 3.29 -1.23
N THR A 43 7.99 2.99 -0.51
CA THR A 43 7.95 2.99 0.95
C THR A 43 8.45 4.32 1.51
N TYR A 44 7.67 4.89 2.43
CA TYR A 44 8.06 6.11 3.13
C TYR A 44 8.01 5.84 4.62
N TYR A 45 9.06 6.24 5.33
CA TYR A 45 9.13 6.08 6.77
C TYR A 45 8.79 7.41 7.42
N VAL A 46 7.66 7.43 8.10
CA VAL A 46 7.17 8.63 8.77
C VAL A 46 7.02 8.25 10.23
N ARG A 47 7.42 9.13 11.11
CA ARG A 47 7.46 8.91 12.55
C ARG A 47 6.49 7.83 13.04
N GLY A 48 7.05 6.69 13.43
CA GLY A 48 6.25 5.59 13.99
C GLY A 48 5.45 4.78 13.00
N ALA A 49 5.55 5.08 11.70
CA ALA A 49 4.73 4.39 10.71
C ALA A 49 5.50 4.20 9.43
N VAL A 50 5.04 3.23 8.65
CA VAL A 50 5.52 3.00 7.29
C VAL A 50 4.34 3.24 6.36
N ILE A 51 4.56 4.03 5.32
CA ILE A 51 3.50 4.32 4.36
C ILE A 51 3.93 3.76 3.01
N TYR A 52 3.08 2.90 2.46
CA TYR A 52 3.27 2.37 1.11
C TYR A 52 2.36 3.17 0.18
N ALA A 53 2.94 3.78 -0.84
CA ALA A 53 2.20 4.67 -1.72
C ALA A 53 2.40 4.25 -3.17
N LEU A 54 1.31 4.05 -3.90
CA LEU A 54 1.39 3.59 -5.27
C LEU A 54 1.17 4.76 -6.21
N GLY A 55 2.27 5.30 -6.73
CA GLY A 55 2.22 6.39 -7.66
C GLY A 55 2.10 5.93 -9.09
N ARG A 56 2.19 6.88 -10.02
CA ARG A 56 2.05 6.58 -11.45
C ARG A 56 3.10 5.59 -11.94
N HIS A 57 4.33 5.78 -11.50
CA HIS A 57 5.41 4.91 -11.95
C HIS A 57 5.18 3.47 -11.50
N GLU A 58 4.81 3.29 -10.24
CA GLU A 58 4.54 1.95 -9.72
C GLU A 58 3.30 1.34 -10.35
N ALA A 59 2.33 2.17 -10.69
CA ALA A 59 1.13 1.68 -11.37
C ALA A 59 1.46 1.12 -12.75
N GLU A 60 2.42 1.73 -13.43
CA GLU A 60 2.86 1.20 -14.72
C GLU A 60 3.50 -0.15 -14.58
N ILE A 61 4.28 -0.36 -13.53
CA ILE A 61 4.86 -1.66 -13.26
C ILE A 61 3.78 -2.70 -13.02
N CYS A 62 2.76 -2.32 -12.26
CA CYS A 62 1.61 -3.20 -12.01
C CYS A 62 0.96 -3.64 -13.33
N ARG A 63 0.75 -2.70 -14.24
CA ARG A 63 0.12 -3.03 -15.51
C ARG A 63 0.97 -4.00 -16.31
N LYS A 64 2.27 -3.84 -16.29
CA LYS A 64 3.16 -4.77 -16.97
C LYS A 64 3.07 -6.17 -16.41
N ASP A 65 2.77 -6.26 -15.13
CA ASP A 65 2.60 -7.56 -14.47
C ASP A 65 1.18 -8.09 -14.58
N GLY A 66 0.31 -7.42 -15.34
CA GLY A 66 -1.03 -7.90 -15.57
C GLY A 66 -2.05 -7.46 -14.54
N LEU A 67 -1.71 -6.53 -13.67
CA LEU A 67 -2.62 -6.05 -12.65
C LEU A 67 -3.39 -4.82 -13.11
N ARG A 68 -4.58 -4.65 -12.56
CA ARG A 68 -5.39 -3.46 -12.84
C ARG A 68 -4.95 -2.35 -11.92
N SER A 69 -4.17 -1.43 -12.46
CA SER A 69 -3.61 -0.38 -11.64
C SER A 69 -4.55 0.77 -11.38
N GLU A 70 -5.60 0.93 -12.19
CA GLU A 70 -6.48 2.08 -12.02
C GLU A 70 -7.21 2.06 -10.68
N ARG A 71 -7.39 0.87 -10.10
CA ARG A 71 -8.05 0.78 -8.81
C ARG A 71 -7.14 1.22 -7.67
N ILE A 72 -5.83 1.02 -7.84
CA ILE A 72 -4.90 1.19 -6.74
C ILE A 72 -3.95 2.36 -6.90
N GLU A 73 -3.92 2.98 -8.08
CA GLU A 73 -3.08 4.15 -8.26
C GLU A 73 -3.54 5.27 -7.32
N GLY A 74 -2.59 5.84 -6.58
CA GLY A 74 -2.89 6.87 -5.62
C GLY A 74 -3.23 6.37 -4.24
N LEU A 75 -3.33 5.05 -4.07
CA LEU A 75 -3.60 4.51 -2.73
C LEU A 75 -2.36 4.64 -1.85
N GLN A 76 -2.60 4.97 -0.60
CA GLN A 76 -1.57 5.03 0.42
C GLN A 76 -2.01 4.15 1.57
N VAL A 77 -1.14 3.22 1.97
CA VAL A 77 -1.42 2.27 3.04
C VAL A 77 -0.49 2.60 4.19
N VAL A 78 -1.06 2.96 5.33
CA VAL A 78 -0.30 3.34 6.51
C VAL A 78 -0.24 2.15 7.44
N CYS A 79 0.96 1.74 7.80
CA CYS A 79 1.18 0.56 8.64
C CYS A 79 1.96 0.89 9.88
N ALA A 80 1.73 0.13 10.93
CA ALA A 80 2.54 0.22 12.14
C ALA A 80 3.93 -0.30 11.82
N ILE A 81 4.95 0.40 12.30
CA ILE A 81 6.31 0.02 11.97
C ILE A 81 6.73 -1.29 12.65
N GLN A 82 6.09 -1.65 13.75
CA GLN A 82 6.48 -2.85 14.50
C GLN A 82 6.09 -4.14 13.79
N ASP A 83 4.91 -4.19 13.19
CA ASP A 83 4.39 -5.46 12.69
C ASP A 83 3.64 -5.32 11.38
N ASP A 84 3.72 -4.17 10.73
CA ASP A 84 3.05 -3.92 9.45
C ASP A 84 1.51 -4.05 9.51
N THR A 85 0.92 -3.96 10.70
CA THR A 85 -0.54 -3.91 10.78
C THR A 85 -1.02 -2.66 10.04
N VAL A 86 -1.98 -2.82 9.15
CA VAL A 86 -2.52 -1.70 8.39
C VAL A 86 -3.41 -0.88 9.30
N ILE A 87 -3.02 0.37 9.51
CA ILE A 87 -3.73 1.29 10.40
C ILE A 87 -4.84 2.00 9.65
N THR A 88 -4.54 2.45 8.44
CA THR A 88 -5.54 3.13 7.63
C THR A 88 -5.11 3.10 6.16
N VAL A 89 -6.08 3.36 5.29
CA VAL A 89 -5.86 3.39 3.85
C VAL A 89 -6.61 4.60 3.30
N TYR A 90 -5.98 5.34 2.41
CA TYR A 90 -6.65 6.46 1.76
C TYR A 90 -6.08 6.67 0.36
N ARG A 91 -6.74 7.49 -0.42
CA ARG A 91 -6.32 7.78 -1.78
C ARG A 91 -5.88 9.24 -1.88
N ASN A 92 -4.67 9.43 -2.33
CA ASN A 92 -4.13 10.77 -2.53
C ASN A 92 -2.95 10.67 -3.48
N ASN A 93 -3.06 11.33 -4.63
CA ASN A 93 -2.00 11.29 -5.63
C ASN A 93 -0.89 12.30 -5.38
N ASP A 94 -1.06 13.17 -4.41
CA ASP A 94 -0.02 14.14 -4.07
C ASP A 94 0.85 13.58 -2.97
N PHE A 95 2.04 13.14 -3.34
CA PHE A 95 2.97 12.52 -2.40
C PHE A 95 4.00 13.49 -1.84
N SER A 96 3.87 14.78 -2.13
CA SER A 96 4.89 15.74 -1.71
C SER A 96 5.07 15.79 -0.20
N SER A 97 3.99 15.70 0.56
CA SER A 97 4.11 15.72 2.01
C SER A 97 4.80 14.47 2.54
N LEU A 98 4.61 13.33 1.87
CA LEU A 98 5.31 12.10 2.27
C LEU A 98 6.81 12.25 2.07
N LYS A 99 7.21 12.84 0.96
CA LYS A 99 8.62 13.03 0.68
C LYS A 99 9.26 13.93 1.73
N ARG A 100 8.56 14.96 2.16
CA ARG A 100 9.11 15.86 3.17
C ARG A 100 9.18 15.22 4.53
N ARG A 101 8.29 14.29 4.83
CA ARG A 101 8.19 13.66 6.15
C ARG A 101 8.96 12.35 6.25
N ASN A 102 9.62 11.95 5.20
CA ASN A 102 10.29 10.67 5.14
C ASN A 102 11.58 10.69 5.97
N ASN A 103 11.54 10.06 7.14
CA ASN A 103 12.67 10.05 8.07
C ASN A 103 13.81 9.13 7.66
N ARG A 104 13.61 8.32 6.65
CA ARG A 104 14.60 7.43 6.15
C ARG A 104 15.87 8.12 5.73
N TRP A 105 15.74 9.39 5.34
CA TRP A 105 16.83 10.17 4.86
C TRP A 105 17.64 10.84 5.90
N THR A 106 17.31 10.70 7.13
CA THR A 106 18.07 11.31 8.19
C THR A 106 19.47 10.73 8.18
N PRO A 107 20.48 11.49 7.94
CA PRO A 107 21.83 10.96 7.89
C PRO A 107 22.30 10.45 9.22
#